data_c5c442ce4d1197fcc4415dc956bb0d3e
#
_entry.id   c5c442ce4d1197fcc4415dc956bb0d3e
#
_cell.length_a   1.000
_cell.length_b   1.000
_cell.length_c   1.000
_cell.angle_alpha   90.00
_cell.angle_beta   90.00
_cell.angle_gamma   90.00
#
_symmetry.space_group_name_H-M   'P 1'
#
loop_
_entity.id
_entity.type
_entity.pdbx_description
1 polymer ?
#
loop_
_entity_poly.entity_id
_entity_poly.type
_entity_poly.pdbx_seq_one_letter_code
_entity_poly.pdbx_strand_id
1 'polypeptide(L)'
;MKLDILAFGAHPDDVELGCSGTIAKEVSLGKKVGIIDLTRGELGTRGSVEIRDQEAALAAEILGISVRENLNMRDGFFVNDEAHQLEIIKRIRKYQPEIVICNAIEDRHIDHGKGSKLVSDACFLSGLRKIETEHEGVQQEVWRPKVVYHYIQWKNIEPDFVVDISEFMDIKTKSILAYASQFYSENSNEPITPIATKNFVQSIHYRTQDFGRLIGVDYAEGFTTERYVAVKSLGDLI
;
A
#
# COMPACT_ATOMS: atom_id res chain seq x y z
N MET A 1 2.28 6.69 18.65
CA MET A 1 2.93 7.56 17.64
C MET A 1 1.88 7.97 16.64
N LYS A 2 1.81 9.24 16.24
CA LYS A 2 0.91 9.68 15.15
C LYS A 2 1.66 9.59 13.82
N LEU A 3 0.96 9.14 12.76
CA LEU A 3 1.46 9.09 11.39
C LEU A 3 0.73 10.11 10.51
N ASP A 4 1.40 10.60 9.46
CA ASP A 4 0.76 11.44 8.44
C ASP A 4 0.02 10.56 7.42
N ILE A 5 0.63 9.44 7.03
CA ILE A 5 0.14 8.51 6.01
C ILE A 5 0.18 7.09 6.57
N LEU A 6 -0.89 6.32 6.35
CA LEU A 6 -0.95 4.89 6.63
C LEU A 6 -1.35 4.15 5.35
N ALA A 7 -0.43 3.33 4.84
CA ALA A 7 -0.67 2.51 3.66
C ALA A 7 -1.04 1.09 4.05
N PHE A 8 -1.99 0.49 3.32
CA PHE A 8 -2.42 -0.89 3.49
C PHE A 8 -2.16 -1.71 2.23
N GLY A 9 -1.59 -2.90 2.39
CA GLY A 9 -1.47 -3.91 1.36
C GLY A 9 -2.23 -5.18 1.74
N ALA A 10 -2.88 -5.85 0.80
CA ALA A 10 -3.45 -7.17 1.04
C ALA A 10 -2.34 -8.16 1.41
N HIS A 11 -1.20 -8.05 0.73
CA HIS A 11 -0.01 -8.87 0.95
C HIS A 11 1.24 -8.01 1.14
N PRO A 12 2.28 -8.54 1.82
CA PRO A 12 3.60 -7.91 1.81
C PRO A 12 4.16 -7.92 0.38
N ASP A 13 4.44 -6.78 -0.18
CA ASP A 13 4.87 -6.37 -1.53
C ASP A 13 3.88 -5.49 -2.30
N ASP A 14 2.59 -5.49 -1.98
CA ASP A 14 1.56 -4.73 -2.70
C ASP A 14 1.83 -3.22 -2.68
N VAL A 15 2.15 -2.69 -1.50
CA VAL A 15 2.43 -1.25 -1.32
C VAL A 15 3.69 -0.87 -2.08
N GLU A 16 4.70 -1.74 -2.07
CA GLU A 16 5.93 -1.52 -2.82
C GLU A 16 5.68 -1.48 -4.32
N LEU A 17 4.90 -2.42 -4.82
CA LEU A 17 4.51 -2.46 -6.24
C LEU A 17 3.66 -1.27 -6.64
N GLY A 18 2.69 -0.90 -5.80
CA GLY A 18 1.69 0.10 -6.12
C GLY A 18 2.15 1.54 -5.96
N CYS A 19 2.80 1.88 -4.83
CA CYS A 19 3.01 3.29 -4.45
C CYS A 19 4.29 3.59 -3.66
N SER A 20 5.31 2.72 -3.67
CA SER A 20 6.50 2.96 -2.84
C SER A 20 7.36 4.14 -3.28
N GLY A 21 7.29 4.56 -4.54
CA GLY A 21 7.92 5.79 -4.99
C GLY A 21 7.31 7.03 -4.32
N THR A 22 5.98 7.08 -4.27
CA THR A 22 5.23 8.12 -3.54
C THR A 22 5.55 8.07 -2.05
N ILE A 23 5.59 6.89 -1.43
CA ILE A 23 5.96 6.74 -0.02
C ILE A 23 7.37 7.27 0.25
N ALA A 24 8.35 6.91 -0.56
CA ALA A 24 9.72 7.39 -0.43
C ALA A 24 9.81 8.93 -0.56
N LYS A 25 9.05 9.50 -1.50
CA LYS A 25 8.92 10.95 -1.66
C LYS A 25 8.34 11.61 -0.41
N GLU A 26 7.23 11.10 0.12
CA GLU A 26 6.60 11.65 1.32
C GLU A 26 7.51 11.53 2.57
N VAL A 27 8.24 10.42 2.71
CA VAL A 27 9.26 10.27 3.76
C VAL A 27 10.37 11.29 3.61
N SER A 28 10.85 11.54 2.39
CA SER A 28 11.88 12.58 2.12
C SER A 28 11.41 13.99 2.47
N LEU A 29 10.11 14.25 2.39
CA LEU A 29 9.45 15.49 2.80
C LEU A 29 9.21 15.57 4.33
N GLY A 30 9.73 14.60 5.10
CA GLY A 30 9.63 14.57 6.56
C GLY A 30 8.32 14.02 7.10
N LYS A 31 7.47 13.39 6.26
CA LYS A 31 6.24 12.74 6.69
C LYS A 31 6.53 11.44 7.40
N LYS A 32 5.73 11.14 8.42
CA LYS A 32 5.74 9.85 9.10
C LYS A 32 4.79 8.91 8.38
N VAL A 33 5.33 7.89 7.75
CA VAL A 33 4.55 6.89 7.00
C VAL A 33 4.62 5.53 7.69
N GLY A 34 3.50 4.81 7.70
CA GLY A 34 3.45 3.42 8.13
C GLY A 34 2.83 2.53 7.06
N ILE A 35 3.18 1.26 7.09
CA ILE A 35 2.58 0.21 6.23
C ILE A 35 1.95 -0.85 7.12
N ILE A 36 0.76 -1.30 6.73
CA ILE A 36 0.06 -2.44 7.34
C ILE A 36 -0.28 -3.44 6.25
N ASP A 37 0.27 -4.65 6.39
CA ASP A 37 -0.09 -5.78 5.56
C ASP A 37 -1.29 -6.49 6.17
N LEU A 38 -2.34 -6.78 5.39
CA LEU A 38 -3.53 -7.48 5.90
C LEU A 38 -3.24 -8.95 6.18
N THR A 39 -2.51 -9.62 5.28
CA THR A 39 -2.13 -11.03 5.37
C THR A 39 -0.60 -11.19 5.41
N ARG A 40 -0.13 -12.40 5.65
CA ARG A 40 1.30 -12.73 5.51
C ARG A 40 1.65 -13.28 4.12
N GLY A 41 0.66 -13.36 3.21
CA GLY A 41 0.85 -13.98 1.90
C GLY A 41 1.14 -15.48 1.99
N GLU A 42 0.59 -16.15 3.02
CA GLU A 42 0.92 -17.54 3.39
C GLU A 42 0.45 -18.59 2.37
N LEU A 43 -0.42 -18.22 1.43
CA LEU A 43 -0.80 -19.08 0.30
C LEU A 43 0.06 -18.82 -0.94
N GLY A 44 1.05 -17.96 -0.85
CA GLY A 44 1.99 -17.69 -1.94
C GLY A 44 2.75 -18.94 -2.35
N THR A 45 2.97 -19.08 -3.67
CA THR A 45 3.66 -20.26 -4.24
C THR A 45 5.16 -20.28 -3.91
N ARG A 46 5.76 -19.12 -3.62
CA ARG A 46 7.21 -18.94 -3.46
C ARG A 46 7.56 -18.44 -2.06
N GLY A 47 8.74 -18.84 -1.59
CA GLY A 47 9.24 -18.46 -0.28
C GLY A 47 8.47 -19.11 0.87
N SER A 48 8.65 -18.57 2.08
CA SER A 48 7.88 -18.90 3.27
C SER A 48 7.40 -17.64 3.96
N VAL A 49 6.51 -17.78 4.92
CA VAL A 49 6.01 -16.67 5.75
C VAL A 49 7.17 -15.94 6.46
N GLU A 50 8.12 -16.70 7.01
CA GLU A 50 9.28 -16.16 7.73
C GLU A 50 10.23 -15.39 6.79
N ILE A 51 10.42 -15.89 5.57
CA ILE A 51 11.20 -15.19 4.54
C ILE A 51 10.49 -13.88 4.17
N ARG A 52 9.18 -13.93 3.92
CA ARG A 52 8.41 -12.73 3.60
C ARG A 52 8.41 -11.68 4.69
N ASP A 53 8.36 -12.07 5.96
CA ASP A 53 8.48 -11.13 7.08
C ASP A 53 9.84 -10.43 7.09
N GLN A 54 10.92 -11.15 6.79
CA GLN A 54 12.27 -10.58 6.68
C GLN A 54 12.39 -9.63 5.48
N GLU A 55 11.84 -10.01 4.35
CA GLU A 55 11.80 -9.20 3.13
C GLU A 55 10.98 -7.92 3.35
N ALA A 56 9.83 -8.02 4.03
CA ALA A 56 9.01 -6.86 4.41
C ALA A 56 9.74 -5.91 5.34
N ALA A 57 10.49 -6.44 6.33
CA ALA A 57 11.30 -5.63 7.22
C ALA A 57 12.42 -4.89 6.46
N LEU A 58 13.10 -5.57 5.53
CA LEU A 58 14.12 -4.95 4.67
C LEU A 58 13.53 -3.88 3.77
N ALA A 59 12.37 -4.12 3.16
CA ALA A 59 11.68 -3.11 2.35
C ALA A 59 11.29 -1.87 3.17
N ALA A 60 10.83 -2.07 4.42
CA ALA A 60 10.53 -0.99 5.35
C ALA A 60 11.76 -0.13 5.69
N GLU A 61 12.92 -0.77 5.89
CA GLU A 61 14.19 -0.09 6.11
C GLU A 61 14.62 0.74 4.88
N ILE A 62 14.54 0.15 3.68
CA ILE A 62 14.86 0.83 2.41
C ILE A 62 13.99 2.06 2.20
N LEU A 63 12.69 1.97 2.51
CA LEU A 63 11.74 3.08 2.37
C LEU A 63 11.85 4.12 3.50
N GLY A 64 12.52 3.79 4.61
CA GLY A 64 12.64 4.67 5.77
C GLY A 64 11.32 4.93 6.49
N ILE A 65 10.36 4.02 6.40
CA ILE A 65 9.05 4.16 7.05
C ILE A 65 9.15 4.00 8.57
N SER A 66 8.20 4.59 9.29
CA SER A 66 8.22 4.64 10.76
C SER A 66 7.66 3.37 11.40
N VAL A 67 6.78 2.66 10.72
CA VAL A 67 6.06 1.48 11.24
C VAL A 67 5.75 0.52 10.12
N ARG A 68 5.90 -0.78 10.38
CA ARG A 68 5.29 -1.86 9.61
C ARG A 68 4.65 -2.87 10.55
N GLU A 69 3.37 -3.20 10.32
CA GLU A 69 2.63 -4.23 11.06
C GLU A 69 1.95 -5.19 10.09
N ASN A 70 1.68 -6.41 10.56
CA ASN A 70 0.86 -7.37 9.84
C ASN A 70 -0.36 -7.75 10.69
N LEU A 71 -1.55 -7.80 10.08
CA LEU A 71 -2.80 -8.14 10.77
C LEU A 71 -3.06 -9.65 10.86
N ASN A 72 -2.24 -10.48 10.21
CA ASN A 72 -2.36 -11.93 10.17
C ASN A 72 -3.77 -12.41 9.75
N MET A 73 -4.45 -11.66 8.90
CA MET A 73 -5.69 -12.10 8.28
C MET A 73 -5.38 -13.26 7.34
N ARG A 74 -6.34 -14.17 7.14
CA ARG A 74 -6.12 -15.35 6.30
C ARG A 74 -6.03 -14.97 4.82
N ASP A 75 -4.88 -15.20 4.20
CA ASP A 75 -4.63 -14.98 2.79
C ASP A 75 -5.70 -15.68 1.91
N GLY A 76 -6.20 -14.98 0.89
CA GLY A 76 -7.26 -15.47 0.00
C GLY A 76 -8.65 -15.56 0.62
N PHE A 77 -8.77 -15.60 1.95
CA PHE A 77 -10.02 -15.91 2.66
C PHE A 77 -10.49 -14.84 3.63
N PHE A 78 -9.76 -13.76 3.86
CA PHE A 78 -10.30 -12.65 4.64
C PHE A 78 -11.52 -12.03 3.93
N VAL A 79 -12.43 -11.48 4.71
CA VAL A 79 -13.69 -10.92 4.22
C VAL A 79 -13.92 -9.53 4.82
N ASN A 80 -14.79 -8.76 4.17
CA ASN A 80 -15.20 -7.46 4.69
C ASN A 80 -16.35 -7.65 5.68
N ASP A 81 -16.01 -7.99 6.92
CA ASP A 81 -16.94 -8.14 8.04
C ASP A 81 -16.48 -7.30 9.26
N GLU A 82 -17.33 -7.28 10.29
CA GLU A 82 -17.08 -6.49 11.50
C GLU A 82 -15.76 -6.84 12.18
N ALA A 83 -15.41 -8.12 12.25
CA ALA A 83 -14.19 -8.57 12.93
C ALA A 83 -12.93 -8.02 12.25
N HIS A 84 -12.84 -8.14 10.91
CA HIS A 84 -11.71 -7.61 10.14
C HIS A 84 -11.70 -6.09 10.11
N GLN A 85 -12.87 -5.44 10.00
CA GLN A 85 -12.99 -3.98 10.09
C GLN A 85 -12.47 -3.44 11.42
N LEU A 86 -12.82 -4.08 12.54
CA LEU A 86 -12.36 -3.66 13.88
C LEU A 86 -10.83 -3.72 13.99
N GLU A 87 -10.17 -4.71 13.40
CA GLU A 87 -8.71 -4.77 13.41
C GLU A 87 -8.07 -3.58 12.67
N ILE A 88 -8.64 -3.16 11.54
CA ILE A 88 -8.18 -1.97 10.81
C ILE A 88 -8.51 -0.69 11.58
N ILE A 89 -9.72 -0.58 12.13
CA ILE A 89 -10.15 0.58 12.95
C ILE A 89 -9.19 0.81 14.12
N LYS A 90 -8.77 -0.25 14.81
CA LYS A 90 -7.78 -0.17 15.89
C LYS A 90 -6.48 0.47 15.43
N ARG A 91 -5.97 0.12 14.23
CA ARG A 91 -4.74 0.71 13.67
C ARG A 91 -4.94 2.16 13.23
N ILE A 92 -6.06 2.47 12.59
CA ILE A 92 -6.39 3.86 12.22
C ILE A 92 -6.45 4.74 13.47
N ARG A 93 -7.09 4.29 14.54
CA ARG A 93 -7.18 5.04 15.80
C ARG A 93 -5.87 5.10 16.58
N LYS A 94 -5.05 4.06 16.49
CA LYS A 94 -3.70 4.03 17.09
C LYS A 94 -2.78 5.05 16.45
N TYR A 95 -2.79 5.12 15.11
CA TYR A 95 -1.84 5.92 14.34
C TYR A 95 -2.40 7.26 13.88
N GLN A 96 -3.69 7.46 13.89
CA GLN A 96 -4.38 8.71 13.55
C GLN A 96 -3.89 9.36 12.24
N PRO A 97 -3.81 8.61 11.11
CA PRO A 97 -3.32 9.14 9.85
C PRO A 97 -4.30 10.17 9.27
N GLU A 98 -3.75 11.19 8.59
CA GLU A 98 -4.58 12.10 7.80
C GLU A 98 -4.94 11.48 6.44
N ILE A 99 -4.01 10.72 5.87
CA ILE A 99 -4.15 10.05 4.57
C ILE A 99 -4.07 8.54 4.78
N VAL A 100 -5.00 7.81 4.20
CA VAL A 100 -4.91 6.36 4.04
C VAL A 100 -4.72 6.05 2.57
N ILE A 101 -3.81 5.11 2.27
CA ILE A 101 -3.58 4.57 0.93
C ILE A 101 -3.84 3.07 1.01
N CYS A 102 -4.52 2.48 0.04
CA CYS A 102 -4.79 1.04 0.03
C CYS A 102 -4.83 0.46 -1.38
N ASN A 103 -5.05 -0.84 -1.49
CA ASN A 103 -5.06 -1.58 -2.76
C ASN A 103 -5.99 -0.94 -3.80
N ALA A 104 -5.73 -1.27 -5.06
CA ALA A 104 -6.57 -0.92 -6.19
C ALA A 104 -8.03 -1.36 -5.98
N ILE A 105 -8.97 -0.53 -6.41
CA ILE A 105 -10.41 -0.79 -6.31
C ILE A 105 -10.82 -2.05 -7.08
N GLU A 106 -10.06 -2.38 -8.12
CA GLU A 106 -10.19 -3.58 -8.93
C GLU A 106 -8.81 -4.03 -9.41
N ASP A 107 -8.51 -5.33 -9.28
CA ASP A 107 -7.24 -5.86 -9.77
C ASP A 107 -7.35 -7.33 -10.18
N ARG A 108 -6.23 -7.91 -10.67
CA ARG A 108 -6.13 -9.32 -11.00
C ARG A 108 -6.30 -10.22 -9.78
N HIS A 109 -5.64 -9.87 -8.67
CA HIS A 109 -5.75 -10.64 -7.44
C HIS A 109 -7.05 -10.32 -6.71
N ILE A 110 -7.78 -11.36 -6.31
CA ILE A 110 -9.10 -11.21 -5.67
C ILE A 110 -9.03 -10.44 -4.35
N ASP A 111 -7.91 -10.54 -3.64
CA ASP A 111 -7.73 -9.89 -2.34
C ASP A 111 -7.49 -8.39 -2.45
N HIS A 112 -6.98 -7.88 -3.58
CA HIS A 112 -6.75 -6.44 -3.75
C HIS A 112 -8.06 -5.66 -3.68
N GLY A 113 -9.06 -6.01 -4.48
CA GLY A 113 -10.38 -5.37 -4.42
C GLY A 113 -11.11 -5.59 -3.08
N LYS A 114 -10.96 -6.77 -2.45
CA LYS A 114 -11.50 -7.02 -1.10
C LYS A 114 -10.81 -6.14 -0.05
N GLY A 115 -9.47 -6.08 -0.06
CA GLY A 115 -8.69 -5.25 0.85
C GLY A 115 -8.99 -3.78 0.68
N SER A 116 -9.08 -3.31 -0.57
CA SER A 116 -9.51 -1.95 -0.92
C SER A 116 -10.83 -1.59 -0.24
N LYS A 117 -11.86 -2.41 -0.44
CA LYS A 117 -13.20 -2.16 0.13
C LYS A 117 -13.22 -2.28 1.64
N LEU A 118 -12.53 -3.26 2.22
CA LEU A 118 -12.42 -3.47 3.66
C LEU A 118 -11.77 -2.25 4.35
N VAL A 119 -10.67 -1.76 3.81
CA VAL A 119 -9.97 -0.59 4.37
C VAL A 119 -10.81 0.68 4.25
N SER A 120 -11.46 0.90 3.09
CA SER A 120 -12.34 2.05 2.88
C SER A 120 -13.49 2.08 3.89
N ASP A 121 -14.20 0.95 4.07
CA ASP A 121 -15.28 0.84 5.04
C ASP A 121 -14.78 1.09 6.48
N ALA A 122 -13.63 0.52 6.84
CA ALA A 122 -13.02 0.73 8.15
C ALA A 122 -12.63 2.21 8.38
N CYS A 123 -12.17 2.92 7.35
CA CYS A 123 -11.89 4.37 7.43
C CYS A 123 -13.14 5.18 7.76
N PHE A 124 -14.29 4.82 7.17
CA PHE A 124 -15.54 5.47 7.52
C PHE A 124 -15.95 5.16 8.96
N LEU A 125 -15.94 3.88 9.32
CA LEU A 125 -16.37 3.38 10.63
C LEU A 125 -15.50 3.88 11.78
N SER A 126 -14.21 4.07 11.56
CA SER A 126 -13.24 4.52 12.58
C SER A 126 -13.58 5.90 13.18
N GLY A 127 -14.36 6.72 12.45
CA GLY A 127 -14.89 8.01 12.92
C GLY A 127 -16.20 7.92 13.70
N LEU A 128 -16.79 6.74 13.87
CA LEU A 128 -18.07 6.59 14.58
C LEU A 128 -17.83 6.37 16.08
N ARG A 129 -18.42 7.27 16.91
CA ARG A 129 -18.24 7.25 18.38
C ARG A 129 -18.81 6.01 19.06
N LYS A 130 -19.83 5.38 18.47
CA LYS A 130 -20.48 4.19 19.05
C LYS A 130 -19.76 2.88 18.74
N ILE A 131 -18.75 2.92 17.89
CA ILE A 131 -17.83 1.78 17.70
C ILE A 131 -16.70 2.00 18.70
N GLU A 132 -16.70 1.17 19.75
CA GLU A 132 -15.68 1.23 20.81
C GLU A 132 -14.55 0.28 20.46
N THR A 133 -13.31 0.74 20.60
CA THR A 133 -12.10 -0.07 20.42
C THR A 133 -11.11 0.24 21.52
N GLU A 134 -10.28 -0.77 21.83
CA GLU A 134 -9.27 -0.71 22.87
C GLU A 134 -7.91 -1.13 22.29
N HIS A 135 -6.85 -0.52 22.77
CA HIS A 135 -5.47 -0.89 22.48
C HIS A 135 -4.67 -0.89 23.79
N GLU A 136 -4.07 -2.06 24.14
CA GLU A 136 -3.30 -2.25 25.37
C GLU A 136 -4.06 -1.85 26.66
N GLY A 137 -5.36 -2.18 26.73
CA GLY A 137 -6.20 -1.86 27.90
C GLY A 137 -6.68 -0.41 27.97
N VAL A 138 -6.44 0.40 26.94
CA VAL A 138 -6.85 1.80 26.89
C VAL A 138 -7.86 2.00 25.76
N GLN A 139 -9.00 2.61 26.09
CA GLN A 139 -10.01 2.98 25.11
C GLN A 139 -9.43 3.97 24.10
N GLN A 140 -9.69 3.73 22.81
CA GLN A 140 -9.17 4.56 21.75
C GLN A 140 -10.14 5.70 21.39
N GLU A 141 -9.60 6.89 21.22
CA GLU A 141 -10.33 8.02 20.68
C GLU A 141 -10.69 7.79 19.20
N VAL A 142 -11.86 8.30 18.80
CA VAL A 142 -12.31 8.22 17.42
C VAL A 142 -11.38 9.00 16.49
N TRP A 143 -11.15 8.45 15.32
CA TRP A 143 -10.36 9.10 14.28
C TRP A 143 -10.89 8.74 12.91
N ARG A 144 -11.06 9.71 12.03
CA ARG A 144 -11.39 9.49 10.62
C ARG A 144 -10.32 10.13 9.75
N PRO A 145 -9.66 9.36 8.87
CA PRO A 145 -8.76 9.91 7.87
C PRO A 145 -9.48 10.95 7.00
N LYS A 146 -8.76 11.96 6.55
CA LYS A 146 -9.31 13.02 5.69
C LYS A 146 -9.60 12.52 4.28
N VAL A 147 -8.75 11.62 3.78
CA VAL A 147 -8.84 11.04 2.44
C VAL A 147 -8.41 9.58 2.43
N VAL A 148 -8.97 8.82 1.49
CA VAL A 148 -8.56 7.47 1.14
C VAL A 148 -8.20 7.49 -0.34
N TYR A 149 -7.00 7.00 -0.66
CA TYR A 149 -6.50 6.82 -2.02
C TYR A 149 -6.24 5.35 -2.28
N HIS A 150 -6.44 4.92 -3.54
CA HIS A 150 -6.19 3.56 -3.96
C HIS A 150 -5.09 3.57 -5.01
N TYR A 151 -3.96 2.89 -4.75
CA TYR A 151 -2.89 2.80 -5.74
C TYR A 151 -3.26 1.85 -6.87
N ILE A 152 -2.75 2.11 -8.07
CA ILE A 152 -2.93 1.25 -9.24
C ILE A 152 -1.77 0.26 -9.28
N GLN A 153 -2.08 -1.05 -9.36
CA GLN A 153 -1.07 -2.10 -9.26
C GLN A 153 -0.95 -2.95 -10.53
N TRP A 154 -1.85 -3.89 -10.79
CA TRP A 154 -1.75 -4.80 -11.95
C TRP A 154 -2.62 -4.37 -13.13
N LYS A 155 -3.91 -4.20 -12.91
CA LYS A 155 -4.83 -3.74 -13.96
C LYS A 155 -4.56 -2.29 -14.35
N ASN A 156 -4.79 -1.98 -15.62
CA ASN A 156 -4.81 -0.61 -16.08
C ASN A 156 -6.15 0.02 -15.68
N ILE A 157 -6.11 0.86 -14.68
CA ILE A 157 -7.22 1.70 -14.23
C ILE A 157 -6.81 3.13 -14.56
N GLU A 158 -7.75 3.92 -15.08
CA GLU A 158 -7.51 5.34 -15.30
C GLU A 158 -7.34 6.05 -13.95
N PRO A 159 -6.22 6.74 -13.70
CA PRO A 159 -5.99 7.42 -12.45
C PRO A 159 -6.81 8.72 -12.36
N ASP A 160 -7.28 9.05 -11.15
CA ASP A 160 -7.83 10.37 -10.86
C ASP A 160 -6.73 11.44 -10.71
N PHE A 161 -5.54 11.02 -10.29
CA PHE A 161 -4.32 11.83 -10.24
C PHE A 161 -3.08 10.95 -10.25
N VAL A 162 -1.95 11.55 -10.57
CA VAL A 162 -0.64 10.89 -10.55
C VAL A 162 0.35 11.70 -9.72
N VAL A 163 1.33 11.02 -9.15
CA VAL A 163 2.40 11.61 -8.35
C VAL A 163 3.73 11.38 -9.07
N ASP A 164 4.46 12.44 -9.35
CA ASP A 164 5.83 12.38 -9.87
C ASP A 164 6.75 11.70 -8.86
N ILE A 165 7.39 10.60 -9.30
CA ILE A 165 8.34 9.81 -8.52
C ILE A 165 9.71 9.70 -9.22
N SER A 166 10.02 10.59 -10.16
CA SER A 166 11.22 10.48 -11.01
C SER A 166 12.51 10.33 -10.20
N GLU A 167 12.65 11.07 -9.11
CA GLU A 167 13.81 10.98 -8.21
C GLU A 167 13.79 9.76 -7.27
N PHE A 168 12.68 9.04 -7.20
CA PHE A 168 12.45 7.95 -6.23
C PHE A 168 12.33 6.57 -6.89
N MET A 169 12.48 6.47 -8.22
CA MET A 169 12.32 5.21 -8.94
C MET A 169 13.36 4.16 -8.52
N ASP A 170 14.57 4.57 -8.18
CA ASP A 170 15.62 3.66 -7.68
C ASP A 170 15.26 3.08 -6.29
N ILE A 171 14.72 3.90 -5.41
CA ILE A 171 14.26 3.46 -4.07
C ILE A 171 13.07 2.52 -4.23
N LYS A 172 12.09 2.85 -5.09
CA LYS A 172 10.98 1.98 -5.44
C LYS A 172 11.48 0.62 -5.92
N THR A 173 12.38 0.61 -6.88
CA THR A 173 12.92 -0.64 -7.45
C THR A 173 13.61 -1.48 -6.38
N LYS A 174 14.43 -0.86 -5.51
CA LYS A 174 15.11 -1.55 -4.41
C LYS A 174 14.13 -2.14 -3.40
N SER A 175 13.08 -1.40 -3.02
CA SER A 175 12.07 -1.89 -2.07
C SER A 175 11.29 -3.08 -2.62
N ILE A 176 10.97 -3.09 -3.91
CA ILE A 176 10.34 -4.22 -4.58
C ILE A 176 11.29 -5.42 -4.60
N LEU A 177 12.54 -5.22 -5.02
CA LEU A 177 13.52 -6.31 -5.13
C LEU A 177 13.99 -6.86 -3.76
N ALA A 178 13.66 -6.20 -2.66
CA ALA A 178 13.83 -6.74 -1.32
C ALA A 178 13.03 -8.05 -1.13
N TYR A 179 11.92 -8.22 -1.86
CA TYR A 179 11.15 -9.47 -1.90
C TYR A 179 11.76 -10.47 -2.90
N ALA A 180 13.01 -10.85 -2.67
CA ALA A 180 13.78 -11.72 -3.56
C ALA A 180 13.13 -13.10 -3.78
N SER A 181 12.36 -13.60 -2.81
CA SER A 181 11.61 -14.83 -2.94
C SER A 181 10.48 -14.73 -3.98
N GLN A 182 9.90 -13.55 -4.18
CA GLN A 182 8.71 -13.35 -5.01
C GLN A 182 9.04 -13.01 -6.46
N PHE A 183 10.09 -12.21 -6.68
CA PHE A 183 10.41 -11.68 -7.99
C PHE A 183 11.49 -12.52 -8.71
N TYR A 184 11.76 -12.12 -9.95
CA TYR A 184 12.71 -12.84 -10.79
C TYR A 184 14.14 -12.82 -10.22
N SER A 185 14.73 -14.02 -10.14
CA SER A 185 16.16 -14.22 -9.88
C SER A 185 16.69 -15.30 -10.81
N GLU A 186 17.84 -15.06 -11.44
CA GLU A 186 18.46 -16.01 -12.39
C GLU A 186 18.80 -17.37 -11.77
N ASN A 187 19.08 -17.39 -10.48
CA ASN A 187 19.51 -18.59 -9.76
C ASN A 187 18.41 -19.20 -8.88
N SER A 188 17.15 -18.78 -9.04
CA SER A 188 16.05 -19.31 -8.24
C SER A 188 15.59 -20.65 -8.76
N ASN A 189 15.49 -21.64 -7.86
CA ASN A 189 14.88 -22.94 -8.11
C ASN A 189 13.38 -22.98 -7.78
N GLU A 190 12.81 -21.86 -7.35
CA GLU A 190 11.41 -21.73 -7.01
C GLU A 190 10.50 -21.80 -8.25
N PRO A 191 9.24 -22.24 -8.12
CA PRO A 191 8.31 -22.27 -9.24
C PRO A 191 8.16 -20.92 -9.94
N ILE A 192 7.93 -20.93 -11.24
CA ILE A 192 7.66 -19.71 -12.00
C ILE A 192 6.24 -19.23 -11.69
N THR A 193 6.10 -17.97 -11.30
CA THR A 193 4.82 -17.28 -11.10
C THR A 193 4.71 -16.10 -12.07
N PRO A 194 3.51 -15.54 -12.30
CA PRO A 194 3.34 -14.37 -13.17
C PRO A 194 4.23 -13.17 -12.79
N ILE A 195 4.50 -12.99 -11.48
CA ILE A 195 5.33 -11.88 -10.97
C ILE A 195 6.83 -12.23 -10.92
N ALA A 196 7.19 -13.52 -11.01
CA ALA A 196 8.58 -13.99 -10.97
C ALA A 196 9.23 -14.06 -12.36
N THR A 197 8.97 -13.09 -13.23
CA THR A 197 9.51 -13.03 -14.59
C THR A 197 10.27 -11.73 -14.82
N LYS A 198 11.30 -11.75 -15.69
CA LYS A 198 12.01 -10.53 -16.12
C LYS A 198 11.03 -9.46 -16.65
N ASN A 199 10.08 -9.91 -17.46
CA ASN A 199 9.09 -9.02 -18.07
C ASN A 199 8.20 -8.32 -17.03
N PHE A 200 7.85 -9.01 -15.94
CA PHE A 200 7.07 -8.38 -14.88
C PHE A 200 7.84 -7.24 -14.20
N VAL A 201 9.11 -7.47 -13.83
CA VAL A 201 9.95 -6.43 -13.23
C VAL A 201 10.11 -5.24 -14.19
N GLN A 202 10.28 -5.51 -15.48
CA GLN A 202 10.32 -4.45 -16.50
C GLN A 202 8.97 -3.71 -16.63
N SER A 203 7.84 -4.41 -16.45
CA SER A 203 6.51 -3.80 -16.57
C SER A 203 6.24 -2.74 -15.48
N ILE A 204 6.92 -2.80 -14.34
CA ILE A 204 6.86 -1.76 -13.32
C ILE A 204 7.42 -0.45 -13.86
N HIS A 205 8.57 -0.49 -14.55
CA HIS A 205 9.15 0.68 -15.21
C HIS A 205 8.25 1.22 -16.32
N TYR A 206 7.72 0.35 -17.18
CA TYR A 206 6.86 0.79 -18.30
C TYR A 206 5.60 1.50 -17.80
N ARG A 207 4.97 0.99 -16.73
CA ARG A 207 3.78 1.64 -16.16
C ARG A 207 4.10 3.00 -15.57
N THR A 208 5.15 3.10 -14.77
CA THR A 208 5.53 4.37 -14.15
C THR A 208 5.99 5.39 -15.18
N GLN A 209 6.65 4.97 -16.27
CA GLN A 209 6.96 5.82 -17.44
C GLN A 209 5.71 6.26 -18.19
N ASP A 210 4.74 5.36 -18.36
CA ASP A 210 3.50 5.72 -19.06
C ASP A 210 2.72 6.79 -18.30
N PHE A 211 2.60 6.67 -16.98
CA PHE A 211 2.02 7.71 -16.13
C PHE A 211 2.86 8.99 -16.15
N GLY A 212 4.19 8.87 -16.11
CA GLY A 212 5.11 10.01 -16.13
C GLY A 212 4.95 10.85 -17.41
N ARG A 213 4.91 10.19 -18.58
CA ARG A 213 4.76 10.91 -19.86
C ARG A 213 3.47 11.74 -19.96
N LEU A 214 2.40 11.35 -19.23
CA LEU A 214 1.13 12.07 -19.24
C LEU A 214 1.22 13.44 -18.58
N ILE A 215 2.18 13.62 -17.66
CA ILE A 215 2.43 14.86 -16.95
C ILE A 215 3.81 15.47 -17.27
N GLY A 216 4.56 14.89 -18.22
CA GLY A 216 5.84 15.44 -18.69
C GLY A 216 7.02 15.19 -17.75
N VAL A 217 7.00 14.09 -16.98
CA VAL A 217 8.09 13.65 -16.09
C VAL A 217 8.54 12.23 -16.46
N ASP A 218 9.67 11.76 -15.90
CA ASP A 218 10.22 10.46 -16.24
C ASP A 218 9.38 9.30 -15.69
N TYR A 219 8.94 9.40 -14.42
CA TYR A 219 8.18 8.36 -13.74
C TYR A 219 7.09 8.94 -12.84
N ALA A 220 5.91 8.33 -12.84
CA ALA A 220 4.84 8.66 -11.91
C ALA A 220 4.08 7.41 -11.43
N GLU A 221 3.39 7.54 -10.31
CA GLU A 221 2.46 6.54 -9.76
C GLU A 221 1.03 7.08 -9.81
N GLY A 222 0.09 6.20 -10.19
CA GLY A 222 -1.32 6.56 -10.36
C GLY A 222 -2.17 6.14 -9.18
N PHE A 223 -3.17 6.98 -8.88
CA PHE A 223 -4.13 6.77 -7.79
C PHE A 223 -5.54 7.04 -8.23
N THR A 224 -6.49 6.28 -7.66
CA THR A 224 -7.91 6.64 -7.68
C THR A 224 -8.34 7.14 -6.31
N THR A 225 -9.41 7.93 -6.26
CA THR A 225 -9.91 8.57 -5.03
C THR A 225 -11.41 8.40 -4.87
N GLU A 226 -11.88 8.37 -3.62
CA GLU A 226 -13.30 8.21 -3.30
C GLU A 226 -14.07 9.54 -3.33
N ARG A 227 -13.38 10.65 -3.49
CA ARG A 227 -13.97 11.98 -3.58
C ARG A 227 -13.16 12.87 -4.52
N TYR A 228 -13.77 13.95 -4.98
CA TYR A 228 -13.04 14.93 -5.81
C TYR A 228 -11.80 15.46 -5.09
N VAL A 229 -10.70 15.57 -5.83
CA VAL A 229 -9.47 16.24 -5.36
C VAL A 229 -9.78 17.72 -5.16
N ALA A 230 -9.64 18.19 -3.92
CA ALA A 230 -9.86 19.60 -3.58
C ALA A 230 -8.51 20.32 -3.56
N VAL A 231 -8.41 21.38 -4.34
CA VAL A 231 -7.23 22.25 -4.41
C VAL A 231 -7.60 23.65 -3.93
N LYS A 232 -6.64 24.38 -3.39
CA LYS A 232 -6.85 25.78 -2.95
C LYS A 232 -6.70 26.76 -4.11
N SER A 233 -5.93 26.37 -5.14
CA SER A 233 -5.66 27.18 -6.31
C SER A 233 -5.46 26.28 -7.52
N LEU A 234 -5.72 26.79 -8.73
CA LEU A 234 -5.38 26.06 -9.97
C LEU A 234 -3.88 25.78 -10.08
N GLY A 235 -3.03 26.60 -9.46
CA GLY A 235 -1.59 26.38 -9.38
C GLY A 235 -1.18 25.14 -8.57
N ASP A 236 -2.06 24.57 -7.74
CA ASP A 236 -1.79 23.34 -7.02
C ASP A 236 -1.89 22.09 -7.93
N LEU A 237 -2.30 22.26 -9.19
CA LEU A 237 -2.46 21.21 -10.20
C LEU A 237 -1.31 21.12 -11.22
N ILE A 238 -0.22 21.84 -10.99
CA ILE A 238 0.96 21.88 -11.84
C ILE A 238 2.23 21.51 -11.07
#